data_d58ff034e70bb5e02ea5b5684e87624f
#
_entry.id   d58ff034e70bb5e02ea5b5684e87624f
#
_cell.length_a   1.000
_cell.length_b   1.000
_cell.length_c   1.000
_cell.angle_alpha   90.00
_cell.angle_beta   90.00
_cell.angle_gamma   90.00
#
_symmetry.space_group_name_H-M   'P 1'
#
loop_
_entity.id
_entity.type
_entity.pdbx_description
1 polymer ?
#
loop_
_entity_poly.entity_id
_entity_poly.type
_entity_poly.pdbx_seq_one_letter_code
_entity_poly.pdbx_strand_id
1 'polypeptide(L)'
;MLQFTLCVTGIYACFLTWGVVQERVSTTPYGSAEAPNKFKYFVFLNLIQSITAALVAFAYLKFSGKNTNFRSSPNSLLFKYVQVGFLSCIGSPFGYAALKHIDYPTMILGKSCKLVPVMLMNVILYRRKFALHKYICVAMITAGVSMFMLYHPVEAKKGAATNSLWGLFLLTMNLVVDGVINATQDQVFHSYKGLASGQHMMFYMNAIASLLSSAYLILNPYNDEFWRAIEFCSTHPAVIRDIALFGLCGAIGQCFIFYSLERYGSLRLVTVTVTRKLFTMLLSVVWFKHELNPGQWYGVALVFISIGLEAYIKKNGSKSKDAAAPKKSHSSQHVKAHNSLSALNSQSLRGGHYNYPLSSVDKTA
;
A
#
# COMPACT_ATOMS: atom_id res chain seq x y z
N MET A 1 -14.52 11.55 -5.54
CA MET A 1 -14.56 10.52 -6.60
C MET A 1 -13.35 10.62 -7.52
N LEU A 2 -13.12 11.74 -8.19
CA LEU A 2 -12.01 11.92 -9.15
C LEU A 2 -10.63 11.51 -8.62
N GLN A 3 -10.25 11.93 -7.41
CA GLN A 3 -8.97 11.58 -6.80
C GLN A 3 -8.80 10.06 -6.59
N PHE A 4 -9.86 9.36 -6.19
CA PHE A 4 -9.80 7.90 -6.03
C PHE A 4 -9.62 7.20 -7.38
N THR A 5 -10.36 7.63 -8.40
CA THR A 5 -10.21 7.09 -9.76
C THR A 5 -8.81 7.32 -10.30
N LEU A 6 -8.24 8.52 -10.12
CA LEU A 6 -6.84 8.80 -10.51
C LEU A 6 -5.84 7.89 -9.80
N CYS A 7 -6.03 7.63 -8.49
CA CYS A 7 -5.17 6.70 -7.76
C CYS A 7 -5.28 5.27 -8.30
N VAL A 8 -6.50 4.79 -8.56
CA VAL A 8 -6.73 3.44 -9.10
C VAL A 8 -6.09 3.31 -10.49
N THR A 9 -6.33 4.29 -11.37
CA THR A 9 -5.72 4.30 -12.72
C THR A 9 -4.19 4.37 -12.64
N GLY A 10 -3.64 5.20 -11.75
CA GLY A 10 -2.19 5.29 -11.53
C GLY A 10 -1.59 3.98 -11.01
N ILE A 11 -2.24 3.33 -10.04
CA ILE A 11 -1.83 2.00 -9.56
C ILE A 11 -1.86 0.98 -10.69
N TYR A 12 -2.92 0.94 -11.50
CA TYR A 12 -3.04 -0.01 -12.60
C TYR A 12 -1.96 0.25 -13.67
N ALA A 13 -1.82 1.47 -14.15
CA ALA A 13 -0.84 1.82 -15.17
C ALA A 13 0.60 1.50 -14.71
N CYS A 14 0.99 1.99 -13.54
CA CYS A 14 2.35 1.77 -13.03
C CYS A 14 2.67 0.30 -12.79
N PHE A 15 1.76 -0.46 -12.16
CA PHE A 15 2.05 -1.86 -11.86
C PHE A 15 1.85 -2.83 -13.01
N LEU A 16 1.06 -2.49 -14.03
CA LEU A 16 1.04 -3.25 -15.29
C LEU A 16 2.37 -3.08 -16.03
N THR A 17 2.82 -1.82 -16.19
CA THR A 17 4.12 -1.53 -16.81
C THR A 17 5.26 -2.15 -16.02
N TRP A 18 5.23 -2.05 -14.70
CA TRP A 18 6.21 -2.67 -13.81
C TRP A 18 6.29 -4.19 -14.00
N GLY A 19 5.14 -4.87 -14.13
CA GLY A 19 5.08 -6.31 -14.37
C GLY A 19 5.69 -6.71 -15.72
N VAL A 20 5.37 -5.97 -16.78
CA VAL A 20 5.95 -6.20 -18.12
C VAL A 20 7.46 -5.98 -18.11
N VAL A 21 7.93 -4.92 -17.45
CA VAL A 21 9.37 -4.63 -17.35
C VAL A 21 10.09 -5.68 -16.51
N GLN A 22 9.47 -6.16 -15.41
CA GLN A 22 10.02 -7.25 -14.59
C GLN A 22 10.18 -8.53 -15.41
N GLU A 23 9.17 -8.88 -16.18
CA GLU A 23 9.23 -10.05 -17.07
C GLU A 23 10.33 -9.88 -18.13
N ARG A 24 10.39 -8.71 -18.74
CA ARG A 24 11.44 -8.36 -19.71
C ARG A 24 12.84 -8.52 -19.12
N VAL A 25 13.11 -7.95 -17.94
CA VAL A 25 14.43 -8.06 -17.26
C VAL A 25 14.81 -9.52 -17.03
N SER A 26 13.85 -10.37 -16.64
CA SER A 26 14.12 -11.77 -16.26
C SER A 26 14.13 -12.76 -17.43
N THR A 27 13.47 -12.43 -18.54
CA THR A 27 13.31 -13.36 -19.66
C THR A 27 14.15 -13.01 -20.90
N THR A 28 14.45 -11.69 -21.07
CA THR A 28 15.22 -11.23 -22.23
C THR A 28 16.66 -11.77 -22.17
N PRO A 29 17.16 -12.40 -23.21
CA PRO A 29 18.57 -12.73 -23.31
C PRO A 29 19.36 -11.46 -23.62
N TYR A 30 20.33 -11.14 -22.74
CA TYR A 30 21.29 -10.07 -22.93
C TYR A 30 22.60 -10.68 -23.44
N GLY A 31 23.34 -9.99 -24.32
CA GLY A 31 24.60 -10.45 -24.88
C GLY A 31 24.53 -10.76 -26.38
N SER A 32 25.56 -11.41 -26.91
CA SER A 32 25.61 -11.84 -28.30
C SER A 32 24.69 -13.05 -28.55
N ALA A 33 24.28 -13.23 -29.80
CA ALA A 33 23.43 -14.36 -30.21
C ALA A 33 24.07 -15.72 -29.90
N GLU A 34 25.41 -15.79 -29.78
CA GLU A 34 26.15 -17.01 -29.50
C GLU A 34 26.24 -17.37 -28.02
N ALA A 35 26.08 -16.37 -27.10
CA ALA A 35 26.14 -16.57 -25.65
C ALA A 35 25.05 -15.76 -24.94
N PRO A 36 23.78 -16.17 -25.04
CA PRO A 36 22.68 -15.46 -24.41
C PRO A 36 22.68 -15.66 -22.91
N ASN A 37 22.86 -14.58 -22.13
CA ASN A 37 22.76 -14.59 -20.68
C ASN A 37 21.49 -13.91 -20.19
N LYS A 38 20.81 -14.50 -19.19
CA LYS A 38 19.61 -13.94 -18.56
C LYS A 38 19.93 -13.38 -17.20
N PHE A 39 19.31 -12.24 -16.89
CA PHE A 39 19.41 -11.64 -15.56
C PHE A 39 18.66 -12.47 -14.51
N LYS A 40 19.37 -12.99 -13.51
CA LYS A 40 18.83 -13.91 -12.48
C LYS A 40 18.93 -13.34 -11.06
N TYR A 41 19.37 -12.11 -10.89
CA TYR A 41 19.71 -11.51 -9.61
C TYR A 41 18.53 -10.77 -9.01
N PHE A 42 17.58 -11.50 -8.47
CA PHE A 42 16.30 -10.94 -8.02
C PHE A 42 16.40 -10.15 -6.71
N VAL A 43 17.31 -10.53 -5.80
CA VAL A 43 17.51 -9.78 -4.55
C VAL A 43 18.14 -8.43 -4.86
N PHE A 44 19.11 -8.40 -5.76
CA PHE A 44 19.69 -7.16 -6.27
C PHE A 44 18.65 -6.26 -6.96
N LEU A 45 17.76 -6.83 -7.78
CA LEU A 45 16.68 -6.10 -8.43
C LEU A 45 15.74 -5.47 -7.40
N ASN A 46 15.37 -6.20 -6.34
CA ASN A 46 14.55 -5.69 -5.23
C ASN A 46 15.28 -4.62 -4.41
N LEU A 47 16.59 -4.72 -4.25
CA LEU A 47 17.41 -3.69 -3.61
C LEU A 47 17.33 -2.38 -4.40
N ILE A 48 17.56 -2.40 -5.72
CA ILE A 48 17.45 -1.22 -6.58
C ILE A 48 16.05 -0.62 -6.53
N GLN A 49 15.01 -1.48 -6.55
CA GLN A 49 13.62 -1.05 -6.38
C GLN A 49 13.42 -0.29 -5.07
N SER A 50 13.91 -0.82 -3.95
CA SER A 50 13.74 -0.20 -2.63
C SER A 50 14.53 1.11 -2.52
N ILE A 51 15.76 1.16 -3.04
CA ILE A 51 16.56 2.40 -3.08
C ILE A 51 15.83 3.47 -3.90
N THR A 52 15.37 3.13 -5.10
CA THR A 52 14.66 4.06 -5.99
C THR A 52 13.37 4.56 -5.33
N ALA A 53 12.63 3.67 -4.68
CA ALA A 53 11.40 4.05 -3.97
C ALA A 53 11.65 4.95 -2.77
N ALA A 54 12.73 4.72 -2.01
CA ALA A 54 13.13 5.59 -0.90
C ALA A 54 13.54 6.98 -1.41
N LEU A 55 14.32 7.06 -2.50
CA LEU A 55 14.74 8.32 -3.10
C LEU A 55 13.55 9.12 -3.65
N VAL A 56 12.62 8.47 -4.34
CA VAL A 56 11.40 9.11 -4.87
C VAL A 56 10.52 9.61 -3.72
N ALA A 57 10.36 8.83 -2.64
CA ALA A 57 9.61 9.27 -1.47
C ALA A 57 10.27 10.47 -0.79
N PHE A 58 11.60 10.46 -0.64
CA PHE A 58 12.36 11.57 -0.09
C PHE A 58 12.24 12.84 -0.94
N ALA A 59 12.42 12.71 -2.26
CA ALA A 59 12.25 13.80 -3.21
C ALA A 59 10.82 14.40 -3.11
N TYR A 60 9.79 13.55 -3.10
CA TYR A 60 8.41 13.99 -2.93
C TYR A 60 8.21 14.78 -1.63
N LEU A 61 8.73 14.30 -0.50
CA LEU A 61 8.63 14.98 0.78
C LEU A 61 9.30 16.36 0.75
N LYS A 62 10.48 16.45 0.15
CA LYS A 62 11.25 17.69 0.01
C LYS A 62 10.53 18.73 -0.87
N PHE A 63 10.03 18.32 -2.03
CA PHE A 63 9.35 19.21 -2.97
C PHE A 63 7.93 19.59 -2.53
N SER A 64 7.25 18.73 -1.76
CA SER A 64 5.89 18.99 -1.28
C SER A 64 5.83 19.96 -0.10
N GLY A 65 6.96 20.49 0.38
CA GLY A 65 7.00 21.39 1.56
C GLY A 65 6.49 20.74 2.85
N LYS A 66 6.14 19.46 2.81
CA LYS A 66 5.79 18.69 4.01
C LYS A 66 7.08 18.49 4.80
N ASN A 67 7.08 18.96 6.04
CA ASN A 67 8.22 18.95 6.96
C ASN A 67 9.06 17.68 6.79
N THR A 68 10.23 17.83 6.15
CA THR A 68 11.27 16.80 6.10
C THR A 68 12.01 16.67 7.44
N ASN A 69 11.61 17.46 8.43
CA ASN A 69 12.14 17.35 9.77
C ASN A 69 11.68 16.04 10.41
N PHE A 70 12.35 14.96 10.06
CA PHE A 70 12.21 13.63 10.68
C PHE A 70 12.31 13.71 12.22
N ARG A 71 12.95 14.76 12.75
CA ARG A 71 13.15 15.02 14.18
C ARG A 71 11.90 15.62 14.86
N SER A 72 10.97 16.20 14.11
CA SER A 72 9.71 16.77 14.66
C SER A 72 8.59 15.74 14.83
N SER A 73 8.75 14.54 14.31
CA SER A 73 7.79 13.47 14.51
C SER A 73 7.93 12.87 15.92
N PRO A 74 6.82 12.57 16.61
CA PRO A 74 6.88 11.87 17.89
C PRO A 74 7.68 10.58 17.75
N ASN A 75 8.58 10.28 18.71
CA ASN A 75 9.38 9.05 18.69
C ASN A 75 8.53 7.78 18.57
N SER A 76 7.31 7.80 19.10
CA SER A 76 6.34 6.72 18.98
C SER A 76 5.88 6.47 17.54
N LEU A 77 5.72 7.52 16.72
CA LEU A 77 5.36 7.40 15.31
C LEU A 77 6.53 6.87 14.49
N LEU A 78 7.73 7.37 14.74
CA LEU A 78 8.96 6.89 14.11
C LEU A 78 9.18 5.40 14.37
N PHE A 79 9.03 4.97 15.62
CA PHE A 79 9.10 3.55 16.01
C PHE A 79 8.09 2.70 15.24
N LYS A 80 6.87 3.20 15.04
CA LYS A 80 5.84 2.49 14.24
C LYS A 80 6.23 2.35 12.77
N TYR A 81 6.82 3.37 12.16
CA TYR A 81 7.32 3.26 10.79
C TYR A 81 8.44 2.23 10.67
N VAL A 82 9.40 2.24 11.62
CA VAL A 82 10.47 1.25 11.68
C VAL A 82 9.90 -0.16 11.88
N GLN A 83 8.94 -0.32 12.79
CA GLN A 83 8.26 -1.60 13.04
C GLN A 83 7.62 -2.16 11.76
N VAL A 84 6.89 -1.33 11.01
CA VAL A 84 6.24 -1.75 9.76
C VAL A 84 7.27 -2.12 8.69
N GLY A 85 8.36 -1.34 8.56
CA GLY A 85 9.46 -1.64 7.64
C GLY A 85 10.13 -2.98 7.95
N PHE A 86 10.44 -3.23 9.22
CA PHE A 86 11.05 -4.48 9.66
C PHE A 86 10.12 -5.70 9.45
N LEU A 87 8.83 -5.57 9.79
CA LEU A 87 7.84 -6.63 9.52
C LEU A 87 7.74 -6.96 8.03
N SER A 88 7.84 -5.95 7.16
CA SER A 88 7.80 -6.16 5.69
C SER A 88 8.99 -7.00 5.21
N CYS A 89 10.16 -6.82 5.81
CA CYS A 89 11.35 -7.61 5.48
C CYS A 89 11.24 -9.06 5.98
N ILE A 90 10.60 -9.29 7.14
CA ILE A 90 10.38 -10.65 7.68
C ILE A 90 9.35 -11.41 6.85
N GLY A 91 8.33 -10.74 6.32
CA GLY A 91 7.28 -11.38 5.53
C GLY A 91 7.77 -12.02 4.23
N SER A 92 8.70 -11.37 3.53
CA SER A 92 9.17 -11.80 2.21
C SER A 92 9.82 -13.19 2.19
N PRO A 93 10.72 -13.57 3.13
CA PRO A 93 11.34 -14.89 3.16
C PRO A 93 10.34 -16.05 3.25
N PHE A 94 9.24 -15.89 4.01
CA PHE A 94 8.19 -16.90 4.08
C PHE A 94 7.54 -17.16 2.71
N GLY A 95 7.30 -16.10 1.94
CA GLY A 95 6.77 -16.21 0.59
C GLY A 95 7.73 -16.95 -0.37
N TYR A 96 9.02 -16.63 -0.34
CA TYR A 96 10.03 -17.29 -1.15
C TYR A 96 10.26 -18.74 -0.72
N ALA A 97 10.28 -19.02 0.59
CA ALA A 97 10.41 -20.37 1.10
C ALA A 97 9.20 -21.25 0.73
N ALA A 98 7.98 -20.69 0.77
CA ALA A 98 6.78 -21.40 0.35
C ALA A 98 6.87 -21.88 -1.11
N LEU A 99 7.41 -21.06 -2.04
CA LEU A 99 7.57 -21.42 -3.46
C LEU A 99 8.46 -22.65 -3.72
N LYS A 100 9.27 -23.07 -2.74
CA LYS A 100 10.06 -24.29 -2.84
C LYS A 100 9.24 -25.55 -2.55
N HIS A 101 8.07 -25.39 -1.91
CA HIS A 101 7.26 -26.48 -1.38
C HIS A 101 5.83 -26.53 -1.93
N ILE A 102 5.41 -25.49 -2.63
CA ILE A 102 4.11 -25.40 -3.28
C ILE A 102 4.27 -24.94 -4.73
N ASP A 103 3.34 -25.35 -5.58
CA ASP A 103 3.27 -24.90 -6.95
C ASP A 103 2.87 -23.41 -7.05
N TYR A 104 3.27 -22.79 -8.17
CA TYR A 104 3.01 -21.37 -8.42
C TYR A 104 1.51 -21.02 -8.43
N PRO A 105 0.61 -21.84 -9.00
CA PRO A 105 -0.84 -21.61 -8.92
C PRO A 105 -1.37 -21.52 -7.49
N THR A 106 -0.99 -22.46 -6.64
CA THR A 106 -1.38 -22.46 -5.21
C THR A 106 -0.86 -21.20 -4.51
N MET A 107 0.34 -20.75 -4.82
CA MET A 107 0.88 -19.49 -4.30
C MET A 107 0.05 -18.28 -4.72
N ILE A 108 -0.32 -18.17 -6.00
CA ILE A 108 -1.16 -17.07 -6.51
C ILE A 108 -2.54 -17.11 -5.88
N LEU A 109 -3.14 -18.30 -5.78
CA LEU A 109 -4.44 -18.52 -5.14
C LEU A 109 -4.42 -18.03 -3.69
N GLY A 110 -3.44 -18.48 -2.90
CA GLY A 110 -3.29 -18.04 -1.53
C GLY A 110 -3.10 -16.53 -1.40
N LYS A 111 -2.22 -15.93 -2.21
CA LYS A 111 -2.04 -14.46 -2.23
C LYS A 111 -3.28 -13.68 -2.67
N SER A 112 -4.21 -14.31 -3.38
CA SER A 112 -5.48 -13.70 -3.76
C SER A 112 -6.46 -13.62 -2.57
N CYS A 113 -6.31 -14.52 -1.59
CA CYS A 113 -7.07 -14.52 -0.35
C CYS A 113 -6.61 -13.46 0.69
N LYS A 114 -5.67 -12.58 0.34
CA LYS A 114 -5.07 -11.58 1.24
C LYS A 114 -6.07 -10.68 1.97
N LEU A 115 -7.26 -10.44 1.39
CA LEU A 115 -8.30 -9.64 2.04
C LEU A 115 -8.75 -10.20 3.38
N VAL A 116 -8.82 -11.53 3.50
CA VAL A 116 -9.26 -12.21 4.72
C VAL A 116 -8.28 -11.96 5.88
N PRO A 117 -6.97 -12.27 5.77
CA PRO A 117 -6.02 -12.02 6.86
C PRO A 117 -5.90 -10.51 7.18
N VAL A 118 -5.96 -9.61 6.21
CA VAL A 118 -5.94 -8.17 6.48
C VAL A 118 -7.12 -7.74 7.34
N MET A 119 -8.31 -8.21 7.03
CA MET A 119 -9.51 -7.89 7.81
C MET A 119 -9.46 -8.54 9.20
N LEU A 120 -9.05 -9.80 9.27
CA LEU A 120 -8.92 -10.54 10.52
C LEU A 120 -7.92 -9.88 11.47
N MET A 121 -6.73 -9.49 10.98
CA MET A 121 -5.71 -8.82 11.80
C MET A 121 -6.17 -7.43 12.28
N ASN A 122 -6.94 -6.67 11.50
CA ASN A 122 -7.56 -5.44 11.98
C ASN A 122 -8.52 -5.66 13.14
N VAL A 123 -9.28 -6.77 13.12
CA VAL A 123 -10.19 -7.14 14.21
C VAL A 123 -9.42 -7.62 15.43
N ILE A 124 -8.47 -8.53 15.26
CA ILE A 124 -7.73 -9.18 16.37
C ILE A 124 -6.80 -8.18 17.07
N LEU A 125 -5.92 -7.50 16.31
CA LEU A 125 -4.87 -6.65 16.88
C LEU A 125 -5.40 -5.30 17.36
N TYR A 126 -6.34 -4.71 16.61
CA TYR A 126 -6.80 -3.34 16.86
C TYR A 126 -8.28 -3.26 17.23
N ARG A 127 -8.94 -4.40 17.43
CA ARG A 127 -10.35 -4.53 17.83
C ARG A 127 -11.30 -3.67 16.98
N ARG A 128 -10.97 -3.49 15.70
CA ARG A 128 -11.79 -2.72 14.77
C ARG A 128 -13.06 -3.48 14.44
N LYS A 129 -14.19 -2.81 14.57
CA LYS A 129 -15.49 -3.36 14.18
C LYS A 129 -15.80 -2.95 12.74
N PHE A 130 -16.08 -3.92 11.90
CA PHE A 130 -16.57 -3.71 10.55
C PHE A 130 -18.07 -4.05 10.49
N ALA A 131 -18.81 -3.35 9.63
CA ALA A 131 -20.19 -3.70 9.37
C ALA A 131 -20.28 -5.06 8.65
N LEU A 132 -21.31 -5.85 8.92
CA LEU A 132 -21.50 -7.21 8.40
C LEU A 132 -21.35 -7.31 6.88
N HIS A 133 -21.88 -6.33 6.14
CA HIS A 133 -21.74 -6.29 4.68
C HIS A 133 -20.30 -6.33 4.19
N LYS A 134 -19.32 -5.79 4.95
CA LYS A 134 -17.91 -5.84 4.56
C LYS A 134 -17.33 -7.24 4.66
N TYR A 135 -17.76 -8.02 5.67
CA TYR A 135 -17.38 -9.44 5.78
C TYR A 135 -17.89 -10.23 4.59
N ILE A 136 -19.16 -10.00 4.21
CA ILE A 136 -19.78 -10.64 3.05
C ILE A 136 -19.04 -10.27 1.77
N CYS A 137 -18.76 -8.98 1.54
CA CYS A 137 -18.02 -8.53 0.35
C CYS A 137 -16.61 -9.15 0.28
N VAL A 138 -15.88 -9.19 1.40
CA VAL A 138 -14.56 -9.80 1.46
C VAL A 138 -14.62 -11.30 1.13
N ALA A 139 -15.59 -12.02 1.69
CA ALA A 139 -15.80 -13.43 1.39
C ALA A 139 -16.14 -13.67 -0.09
N MET A 140 -17.02 -12.85 -0.68
CA MET A 140 -17.41 -12.94 -2.09
C MET A 140 -16.23 -12.64 -3.03
N ILE A 141 -15.45 -11.56 -2.76
CA ILE A 141 -14.26 -11.24 -3.58
C ILE A 141 -13.25 -12.38 -3.50
N THR A 142 -12.99 -12.87 -2.29
CA THR A 142 -12.03 -13.97 -2.09
C THR A 142 -12.48 -15.23 -2.81
N ALA A 143 -13.73 -15.63 -2.66
CA ALA A 143 -14.30 -16.79 -3.35
C ALA A 143 -14.28 -16.63 -4.88
N GLY A 144 -14.66 -15.47 -5.40
CA GLY A 144 -14.68 -15.21 -6.83
C GLY A 144 -13.28 -15.24 -7.47
N VAL A 145 -12.28 -14.62 -6.81
CA VAL A 145 -10.89 -14.66 -7.30
C VAL A 145 -10.32 -16.08 -7.17
N SER A 146 -10.65 -16.80 -6.10
CA SER A 146 -10.23 -18.19 -5.91
C SER A 146 -10.81 -19.10 -7.00
N MET A 147 -12.11 -18.97 -7.30
CA MET A 147 -12.75 -19.72 -8.39
C MET A 147 -12.07 -19.40 -9.74
N PHE A 148 -11.87 -18.12 -10.04
CA PHE A 148 -11.20 -17.73 -11.28
C PHE A 148 -9.81 -18.39 -11.43
N MET A 149 -9.02 -18.39 -10.35
CA MET A 149 -7.67 -19.00 -10.36
C MET A 149 -7.70 -20.51 -10.48
N LEU A 150 -8.62 -21.17 -9.77
CA LEU A 150 -8.73 -22.65 -9.80
C LEU A 150 -9.12 -23.18 -11.19
N TYR A 151 -9.95 -22.45 -11.92
CA TYR A 151 -10.37 -22.82 -13.26
C TYR A 151 -9.44 -22.29 -14.37
N HIS A 152 -8.38 -21.54 -14.02
CA HIS A 152 -7.39 -21.09 -15.00
C HIS A 152 -6.46 -22.26 -15.33
N PRO A 153 -6.35 -22.69 -16.58
CA PRO A 153 -5.40 -23.73 -16.98
C PRO A 153 -3.98 -23.17 -16.80
N VAL A 154 -3.31 -23.58 -15.74
CA VAL A 154 -1.89 -23.30 -15.57
C VAL A 154 -1.14 -24.45 -16.22
N GLU A 155 -0.31 -24.15 -17.22
CA GLU A 155 0.65 -25.13 -17.75
C GLU A 155 1.53 -25.61 -16.59
N ALA A 156 1.22 -26.79 -16.08
CA ALA A 156 2.03 -27.45 -15.06
C ALA A 156 3.40 -27.72 -15.68
N LYS A 157 4.40 -26.91 -15.33
CA LYS A 157 5.80 -27.23 -15.63
C LYS A 157 6.08 -28.57 -15.01
N LYS A 158 6.46 -29.59 -15.85
CA LYS A 158 6.90 -30.92 -15.41
C LYS A 158 8.02 -30.71 -14.38
N GLY A 159 7.77 -31.07 -13.12
CA GLY A 159 8.66 -30.86 -11.98
C GLY A 159 8.06 -30.00 -10.86
N ALA A 160 6.75 -29.78 -10.87
CA ALA A 160 6.06 -29.05 -9.79
C ALA A 160 6.29 -29.77 -8.46
N ALA A 161 6.78 -29.04 -7.46
CA ALA A 161 6.84 -29.49 -6.08
C ALA A 161 5.44 -29.93 -5.64
N THR A 162 5.35 -31.13 -5.07
CA THR A 162 4.10 -31.61 -4.47
C THR A 162 3.69 -30.64 -3.38
N ASN A 163 2.44 -30.12 -3.44
CA ASN A 163 1.91 -29.20 -2.44
C ASN A 163 2.04 -29.80 -1.03
N SER A 164 3.09 -29.42 -0.31
CA SER A 164 3.35 -29.93 1.02
C SER A 164 2.60 -29.08 2.07
N LEU A 165 2.17 -29.71 3.15
CA LEU A 165 1.58 -29.02 4.30
C LEU A 165 2.52 -27.95 4.85
N TRP A 166 3.83 -28.20 4.79
CA TRP A 166 4.85 -27.22 5.19
C TRP A 166 4.83 -25.97 4.30
N GLY A 167 4.73 -26.14 2.99
CA GLY A 167 4.62 -25.00 2.05
C GLY A 167 3.33 -24.19 2.26
N LEU A 168 2.20 -24.85 2.54
CA LEU A 168 0.95 -24.17 2.88
C LEU A 168 1.05 -23.42 4.22
N PHE A 169 1.74 -23.97 5.22
CA PHE A 169 2.03 -23.30 6.46
C PHE A 169 2.86 -22.02 6.24
N LEU A 170 3.94 -22.09 5.46
CA LEU A 170 4.78 -20.94 5.12
C LEU A 170 3.99 -19.85 4.37
N LEU A 171 3.13 -20.26 3.44
CA LEU A 171 2.24 -19.33 2.73
C LEU A 171 1.26 -18.65 3.69
N THR A 172 0.68 -19.40 4.62
CA THR A 172 -0.23 -18.85 5.64
C THR A 172 0.50 -17.87 6.53
N MET A 173 1.73 -18.18 6.97
CA MET A 173 2.56 -17.25 7.75
C MET A 173 2.87 -15.96 6.97
N ASN A 174 3.19 -16.05 5.68
CA ASN A 174 3.37 -14.88 4.83
C ASN A 174 2.10 -14.01 4.78
N LEU A 175 0.93 -14.63 4.62
CA LEU A 175 -0.35 -13.91 4.59
C LEU A 175 -0.72 -13.28 5.93
N VAL A 176 -0.41 -13.95 7.04
CA VAL A 176 -0.60 -13.41 8.41
C VAL A 176 0.28 -12.19 8.62
N VAL A 177 1.58 -12.27 8.29
CA VAL A 177 2.51 -11.14 8.38
C VAL A 177 2.03 -9.98 7.50
N ASP A 178 1.61 -10.25 6.28
CA ASP A 178 1.02 -9.24 5.39
C ASP A 178 -0.24 -8.60 6.01
N GLY A 179 -1.07 -9.38 6.69
CA GLY A 179 -2.24 -8.91 7.44
C GLY A 179 -1.84 -7.97 8.58
N VAL A 180 -0.84 -8.36 9.38
CA VAL A 180 -0.29 -7.54 10.47
C VAL A 180 0.26 -6.22 9.95
N ILE A 181 1.04 -6.25 8.88
CA ILE A 181 1.60 -5.05 8.23
C ILE A 181 0.47 -4.09 7.84
N ASN A 182 -0.52 -4.56 7.08
CA ASN A 182 -1.61 -3.72 6.60
C ASN A 182 -2.48 -3.19 7.76
N ALA A 183 -2.75 -4.01 8.78
CA ALA A 183 -3.50 -3.59 9.96
C ALA A 183 -2.72 -2.54 10.78
N THR A 184 -1.40 -2.70 10.94
CA THR A 184 -0.53 -1.74 11.63
C THR A 184 -0.45 -0.41 10.87
N GLN A 185 -0.32 -0.45 9.54
CA GLN A 185 -0.37 0.74 8.69
C GLN A 185 -1.69 1.50 8.86
N ASP A 186 -2.83 0.81 8.83
CA ASP A 186 -4.14 1.41 9.07
C ASP A 186 -4.23 2.06 10.46
N GLN A 187 -3.69 1.39 11.48
CA GLN A 187 -3.69 1.92 12.84
C GLN A 187 -2.83 3.16 12.96
N VAL A 188 -1.66 3.19 12.32
CA VAL A 188 -0.79 4.38 12.29
C VAL A 188 -1.53 5.58 11.71
N PHE A 189 -2.17 5.43 10.54
CA PHE A 189 -2.92 6.52 9.91
C PHE A 189 -4.18 6.92 10.69
N HIS A 190 -4.74 6.00 11.47
CA HIS A 190 -5.88 6.31 12.33
C HIS A 190 -5.48 7.04 13.62
N SER A 191 -4.41 6.58 14.28
CA SER A 191 -3.96 7.14 15.57
C SER A 191 -3.24 8.47 15.42
N TYR A 192 -2.50 8.66 14.32
CA TYR A 192 -1.70 9.86 14.08
C TYR A 192 -2.26 10.68 12.91
N LYS A 193 -3.59 10.90 12.90
CA LYS A 193 -4.25 11.71 11.86
C LYS A 193 -3.63 13.11 11.77
N GLY A 194 -3.24 13.48 10.54
CA GLY A 194 -2.61 14.78 10.26
C GLY A 194 -1.10 14.84 10.51
N LEU A 195 -0.53 13.89 11.26
CA LEU A 195 0.91 13.75 11.49
C LEU A 195 1.51 12.64 10.62
N ALA A 196 0.83 11.49 10.55
CA ALA A 196 1.27 10.38 9.72
C ALA A 196 1.01 10.66 8.24
N SER A 197 2.05 10.55 7.42
CA SER A 197 1.97 10.66 5.96
C SER A 197 2.34 9.35 5.31
N GLY A 198 1.60 8.98 4.24
CA GLY A 198 1.91 7.79 3.44
C GLY A 198 3.32 7.83 2.86
N GLN A 199 3.79 9.01 2.46
CA GLN A 199 5.13 9.16 1.88
C GLN A 199 6.25 8.98 2.91
N HIS A 200 6.06 9.40 4.16
CA HIS A 200 7.00 9.08 5.23
C HIS A 200 7.06 7.57 5.48
N MET A 201 5.90 6.92 5.55
CA MET A 201 5.85 5.45 5.70
C MET A 201 6.54 4.74 4.53
N MET A 202 6.31 5.19 3.29
CA MET A 202 6.98 4.67 2.10
C MET A 202 8.50 4.83 2.21
N PHE A 203 8.98 6.00 2.63
CA PHE A 203 10.41 6.26 2.81
C PHE A 203 11.03 5.28 3.82
N TYR A 204 10.49 5.21 5.05
CA TYR A 204 11.05 4.36 6.10
C TYR A 204 11.00 2.88 5.73
N MET A 205 9.90 2.39 5.17
CA MET A 205 9.78 0.99 4.75
C MET A 205 10.84 0.64 3.70
N ASN A 206 11.00 1.47 2.68
CA ASN A 206 11.95 1.20 1.61
C ASN A 206 13.42 1.44 2.06
N ALA A 207 13.68 2.41 2.93
CA ALA A 207 15.01 2.63 3.51
C ALA A 207 15.46 1.43 4.37
N ILE A 208 14.56 0.89 5.20
CA ILE A 208 14.86 -0.31 6.00
C ILE A 208 15.03 -1.54 5.09
N ALA A 209 14.16 -1.70 4.08
CA ALA A 209 14.27 -2.79 3.13
C ALA A 209 15.61 -2.72 2.35
N SER A 210 16.01 -1.54 1.91
CA SER A 210 17.31 -1.35 1.21
C SER A 210 18.49 -1.64 2.13
N LEU A 211 18.46 -1.19 3.39
CA LEU A 211 19.51 -1.44 4.37
C LEU A 211 19.66 -2.95 4.64
N LEU A 212 18.56 -3.64 4.92
CA LEU A 212 18.58 -5.07 5.23
C LEU A 212 18.95 -5.91 4.00
N SER A 213 18.46 -5.55 2.81
CA SER A 213 18.82 -6.24 1.56
C SER A 213 20.29 -6.01 1.21
N SER A 214 20.83 -4.79 1.42
CA SER A 214 22.25 -4.51 1.23
C SER A 214 23.12 -5.31 2.20
N ALA A 215 22.72 -5.33 3.48
CA ALA A 215 23.41 -6.12 4.50
C ALA A 215 23.43 -7.61 4.13
N TYR A 216 22.30 -8.15 3.70
CA TYR A 216 22.20 -9.55 3.26
C TYR A 216 23.10 -9.84 2.06
N LEU A 217 23.09 -8.97 1.04
CA LEU A 217 23.86 -9.17 -0.19
C LEU A 217 25.37 -9.03 0.01
N ILE A 218 25.81 -8.18 0.94
CA ILE A 218 27.24 -7.88 1.16
C ILE A 218 27.83 -8.78 2.25
N LEU A 219 27.08 -9.03 3.34
CA LEU A 219 27.60 -9.74 4.50
C LEU A 219 27.44 -11.27 4.42
N ASN A 220 26.63 -11.78 3.48
CA ASN A 220 26.46 -13.21 3.34
C ASN A 220 27.60 -13.84 2.51
N PRO A 221 28.54 -14.58 3.13
CA PRO A 221 29.70 -15.13 2.44
C PRO A 221 29.36 -16.24 1.44
N TYR A 222 28.14 -16.77 1.51
CA TYR A 222 27.68 -17.81 0.60
C TYR A 222 26.91 -17.27 -0.62
N ASN A 223 26.79 -15.95 -0.74
CA ASN A 223 25.98 -15.33 -1.80
C ASN A 223 26.78 -14.25 -2.54
N ASP A 224 27.29 -14.61 -3.72
CA ASP A 224 28.00 -13.69 -4.62
C ASP A 224 27.03 -12.86 -5.51
N GLU A 225 25.72 -12.88 -5.22
CA GLU A 225 24.71 -12.26 -6.09
C GLU A 225 25.01 -10.79 -6.37
N PHE A 226 25.51 -10.05 -5.38
CA PHE A 226 25.80 -8.63 -5.50
C PHE A 226 26.89 -8.37 -6.56
N TRP A 227 28.02 -9.05 -6.44
CA TRP A 227 29.16 -8.85 -7.33
C TRP A 227 28.85 -9.33 -8.74
N ARG A 228 28.22 -10.48 -8.87
CA ARG A 228 27.79 -11.02 -10.17
C ARG A 228 26.75 -10.14 -10.85
N ALA A 229 25.83 -9.51 -10.09
CA ALA A 229 24.87 -8.56 -10.65
C ALA A 229 25.56 -7.31 -11.20
N ILE A 230 26.57 -6.77 -10.48
CA ILE A 230 27.36 -5.62 -10.95
C ILE A 230 28.15 -5.99 -12.20
N GLU A 231 28.84 -7.14 -12.21
CA GLU A 231 29.56 -7.65 -13.36
C GLU A 231 28.63 -7.81 -14.58
N PHE A 232 27.44 -8.38 -14.37
CA PHE A 232 26.44 -8.52 -15.41
C PHE A 232 25.98 -7.17 -15.97
N CYS A 233 25.75 -6.19 -15.10
CA CYS A 233 25.37 -4.83 -15.53
C CYS A 233 26.49 -4.13 -16.29
N SER A 234 27.75 -4.33 -15.91
CA SER A 234 28.92 -3.76 -16.62
C SER A 234 29.10 -4.36 -18.00
N THR A 235 28.86 -5.66 -18.12
CA THR A 235 29.00 -6.41 -19.39
C THR A 235 27.80 -6.15 -20.33
N HIS A 236 26.60 -5.90 -19.78
CA HIS A 236 25.38 -5.72 -20.55
C HIS A 236 24.68 -4.39 -20.21
N PRO A 237 25.14 -3.23 -20.71
CA PRO A 237 24.56 -1.92 -20.36
C PRO A 237 23.05 -1.77 -20.66
N ALA A 238 22.52 -2.53 -21.62
CA ALA A 238 21.11 -2.52 -21.94
C ALA A 238 20.21 -2.91 -20.77
N VAL A 239 20.67 -3.78 -19.87
CA VAL A 239 19.92 -4.21 -18.68
C VAL A 239 19.75 -3.07 -17.68
N ILE A 240 20.70 -2.14 -17.61
CA ILE A 240 20.65 -0.99 -16.67
C ILE A 240 19.44 -0.12 -16.94
N ARG A 241 19.11 0.12 -18.22
CA ARG A 241 17.92 0.87 -18.61
C ARG A 241 16.64 0.18 -18.16
N ASP A 242 16.57 -1.14 -18.34
CA ASP A 242 15.39 -1.93 -17.97
C ASP A 242 15.24 -2.01 -16.43
N ILE A 243 16.34 -2.14 -15.68
CA ILE A 243 16.35 -2.07 -14.20
C ILE A 243 15.94 -0.68 -13.70
N ALA A 244 16.43 0.39 -14.33
CA ALA A 244 16.06 1.76 -13.96
C ALA A 244 14.55 2.00 -14.21
N LEU A 245 14.02 1.55 -15.33
CA LEU A 245 12.59 1.63 -15.64
C LEU A 245 11.74 0.82 -14.65
N PHE A 246 12.18 -0.40 -14.30
CA PHE A 246 11.57 -1.23 -13.27
C PHE A 246 11.51 -0.48 -11.92
N GLY A 247 12.63 0.07 -11.47
CA GLY A 247 12.72 0.83 -10.22
C GLY A 247 11.80 2.05 -10.21
N LEU A 248 11.80 2.85 -11.30
CA LEU A 248 10.99 4.06 -11.43
C LEU A 248 9.49 3.75 -11.47
N CYS A 249 9.05 2.81 -12.32
CA CYS A 249 7.63 2.43 -12.40
C CYS A 249 7.13 1.90 -11.05
N GLY A 250 7.93 1.07 -10.37
CA GLY A 250 7.59 0.58 -9.05
C GLY A 250 7.53 1.68 -8.00
N ALA A 251 8.48 2.63 -8.00
CA ALA A 251 8.50 3.75 -7.05
C ALA A 251 7.29 4.68 -7.24
N ILE A 252 6.97 5.06 -8.48
CA ILE A 252 5.79 5.88 -8.78
C ILE A 252 4.50 5.14 -8.39
N GLY A 253 4.41 3.85 -8.71
CA GLY A 253 3.29 3.00 -8.31
C GLY A 253 3.12 2.95 -6.79
N GLN A 254 4.21 2.87 -6.03
CA GLN A 254 4.19 2.92 -4.57
C GLN A 254 3.70 4.28 -4.04
N CYS A 255 4.00 5.41 -4.69
CA CYS A 255 3.44 6.71 -4.31
C CYS A 255 1.91 6.71 -4.33
N PHE A 256 1.29 6.14 -5.37
CA PHE A 256 -0.16 6.00 -5.45
C PHE A 256 -0.71 5.03 -4.39
N ILE A 257 0.01 3.93 -4.10
CA ILE A 257 -0.37 2.97 -3.06
C ILE A 257 -0.39 3.66 -1.70
N PHE A 258 0.69 4.32 -1.29
CA PHE A 258 0.80 4.93 0.03
C PHE A 258 -0.12 6.14 0.19
N TYR A 259 -0.35 6.91 -0.88
CA TYR A 259 -1.38 7.95 -0.88
C TYR A 259 -2.79 7.36 -0.69
N SER A 260 -3.08 6.26 -1.40
CA SER A 260 -4.39 5.59 -1.28
C SER A 260 -4.58 4.96 0.09
N LEU A 261 -3.52 4.39 0.68
CA LEU A 261 -3.51 3.81 2.01
C LEU A 261 -3.82 4.85 3.09
N GLU A 262 -3.17 6.02 3.02
CA GLU A 262 -3.38 7.14 3.94
C GLU A 262 -4.82 7.67 3.86
N ARG A 263 -5.36 7.83 2.64
CA ARG A 263 -6.68 8.47 2.42
C ARG A 263 -7.85 7.50 2.54
N TYR A 264 -7.68 6.27 2.14
CA TYR A 264 -8.81 5.33 1.95
C TYR A 264 -8.70 4.07 2.83
N GLY A 265 -7.54 3.81 3.43
CA GLY A 265 -7.27 2.67 4.31
C GLY A 265 -6.90 1.39 3.55
N SER A 266 -6.36 0.41 4.30
CA SER A 266 -5.77 -0.81 3.75
C SER A 266 -6.80 -1.71 3.06
N LEU A 267 -8.00 -1.84 3.62
CA LEU A 267 -9.01 -2.75 3.06
C LEU A 267 -9.40 -2.36 1.62
N ARG A 268 -9.61 -1.05 1.37
CA ARG A 268 -9.92 -0.55 0.02
C ARG A 268 -8.73 -0.71 -0.92
N LEU A 269 -7.52 -0.42 -0.43
CA LEU A 269 -6.31 -0.59 -1.21
C LEU A 269 -6.10 -2.05 -1.61
N VAL A 270 -6.27 -2.99 -0.68
CA VAL A 270 -6.13 -4.43 -0.98
C VAL A 270 -7.19 -4.87 -1.98
N THR A 271 -8.44 -4.39 -1.87
CA THR A 271 -9.47 -4.64 -2.90
C THR A 271 -9.01 -4.17 -4.28
N VAL A 272 -8.48 -2.94 -4.41
CA VAL A 272 -7.96 -2.39 -5.67
C VAL A 272 -6.80 -3.25 -6.22
N THR A 273 -5.88 -3.68 -5.37
CA THR A 273 -4.73 -4.49 -5.81
C THR A 273 -5.11 -5.92 -6.20
N VAL A 274 -6.11 -6.51 -5.54
CA VAL A 274 -6.65 -7.84 -5.89
C VAL A 274 -7.44 -7.77 -7.20
N THR A 275 -8.32 -6.78 -7.36
CA THR A 275 -9.08 -6.59 -8.60
C THR A 275 -8.17 -6.25 -9.78
N ARG A 276 -7.07 -5.51 -9.56
CA ARG A 276 -6.06 -5.28 -10.61
C ARG A 276 -5.51 -6.60 -11.17
N LYS A 277 -5.17 -7.56 -10.32
CA LYS A 277 -4.68 -8.88 -10.76
C LYS A 277 -5.73 -9.60 -11.61
N LEU A 278 -7.00 -9.57 -11.18
CA LEU A 278 -8.10 -10.14 -11.94
C LEU A 278 -8.23 -9.47 -13.32
N PHE A 279 -8.21 -8.12 -13.38
CA PHE A 279 -8.28 -7.40 -14.65
C PHE A 279 -7.09 -7.71 -15.57
N THR A 280 -5.88 -7.84 -15.01
CA THR A 280 -4.69 -8.22 -15.79
C THR A 280 -4.88 -9.59 -16.44
N MET A 281 -5.42 -10.55 -15.71
CA MET A 281 -5.70 -11.89 -16.24
C MET A 281 -6.81 -11.88 -17.28
N LEU A 282 -7.91 -11.17 -17.02
CA LEU A 282 -8.99 -11.01 -18.00
C LEU A 282 -8.48 -10.36 -19.30
N LEU A 283 -7.66 -9.32 -19.19
CA LEU A 283 -7.07 -8.67 -20.35
C LEU A 283 -6.19 -9.63 -21.16
N SER A 284 -5.37 -10.43 -20.46
CA SER A 284 -4.55 -11.48 -21.11
C SER A 284 -5.41 -12.49 -21.85
N VAL A 285 -6.49 -12.97 -21.24
CA VAL A 285 -7.41 -13.92 -21.87
C VAL A 285 -8.09 -13.32 -23.10
N VAL A 286 -8.57 -12.08 -23.03
CA VAL A 286 -9.21 -11.39 -24.17
C VAL A 286 -8.19 -11.13 -25.30
N TRP A 287 -6.98 -10.69 -24.94
CA TRP A 287 -5.93 -10.37 -25.91
C TRP A 287 -5.43 -11.60 -26.68
N PHE A 288 -5.23 -12.71 -25.96
CA PHE A 288 -4.76 -13.97 -26.55
C PHE A 288 -5.90 -14.89 -27.03
N LYS A 289 -7.16 -14.43 -26.95
CA LYS A 289 -8.37 -15.17 -27.36
C LYS A 289 -8.47 -16.55 -26.71
N HIS A 290 -8.03 -16.69 -25.45
CA HIS A 290 -8.25 -17.90 -24.71
C HIS A 290 -9.73 -18.02 -24.31
N GLU A 291 -10.31 -19.20 -24.49
CA GLU A 291 -11.67 -19.45 -24.04
C GLU A 291 -11.70 -19.57 -22.52
N LEU A 292 -12.55 -18.75 -21.89
CA LEU A 292 -12.79 -18.81 -20.45
C LEU A 292 -13.72 -19.97 -20.13
N ASN A 293 -13.35 -20.81 -19.18
CA ASN A 293 -14.22 -21.83 -18.63
C ASN A 293 -15.43 -21.18 -17.91
N PRO A 294 -16.61 -21.84 -17.91
CA PRO A 294 -17.78 -21.33 -17.20
C PRO A 294 -17.50 -20.97 -15.73
N GLY A 295 -16.66 -21.76 -15.04
CA GLY A 295 -16.25 -21.49 -13.66
C GLY A 295 -15.50 -20.18 -13.49
N GLN A 296 -14.68 -19.77 -14.48
CA GLN A 296 -13.99 -18.47 -14.47
C GLN A 296 -14.98 -17.31 -14.61
N TRP A 297 -16.00 -17.45 -15.48
CA TRP A 297 -17.06 -16.45 -15.63
C TRP A 297 -17.86 -16.26 -14.34
N TYR A 298 -18.18 -17.36 -13.62
CA TYR A 298 -18.82 -17.25 -12.29
C TYR A 298 -17.91 -16.52 -11.28
N GLY A 299 -16.62 -16.80 -11.28
CA GLY A 299 -15.65 -16.10 -10.43
C GLY A 299 -15.60 -14.60 -10.70
N VAL A 300 -15.55 -14.21 -11.98
CA VAL A 300 -15.58 -12.80 -12.41
C VAL A 300 -16.88 -12.12 -11.98
N ALA A 301 -18.03 -12.74 -12.27
CA ALA A 301 -19.35 -12.22 -11.90
C ALA A 301 -19.45 -11.98 -10.39
N LEU A 302 -18.99 -12.93 -9.58
CA LEU A 302 -19.03 -12.84 -8.12
C LEU A 302 -18.21 -11.65 -7.60
N VAL A 303 -17.02 -11.38 -8.17
CA VAL A 303 -16.18 -10.22 -7.81
C VAL A 303 -16.90 -8.91 -8.17
N PHE A 304 -17.45 -8.79 -9.38
CA PHE A 304 -18.12 -7.56 -9.81
C PHE A 304 -19.41 -7.30 -9.02
N ILE A 305 -20.19 -8.34 -8.73
CA ILE A 305 -21.38 -8.25 -7.85
C ILE A 305 -20.95 -7.73 -6.46
N SER A 306 -19.87 -8.26 -5.89
CA SER A 306 -19.40 -7.82 -4.58
C SER A 306 -18.98 -6.35 -4.57
N ILE A 307 -18.23 -5.91 -5.57
CA ILE A 307 -17.78 -4.50 -5.70
C ILE A 307 -19.00 -3.59 -5.88
N GLY A 308 -19.96 -4.00 -6.71
CA GLY A 308 -21.22 -3.29 -6.93
C GLY A 308 -22.05 -3.18 -5.64
N LEU A 309 -22.15 -4.26 -4.88
CA LEU A 309 -22.85 -4.31 -3.60
C LEU A 309 -22.22 -3.35 -2.57
N GLU A 310 -20.88 -3.37 -2.44
CA GLU A 310 -20.16 -2.44 -1.55
C GLU A 310 -20.41 -0.97 -1.94
N ALA A 311 -20.36 -0.66 -3.24
CA ALA A 311 -20.61 0.67 -3.75
C ALA A 311 -22.08 1.12 -3.50
N TYR A 312 -23.06 0.23 -3.72
CA TYR A 312 -24.48 0.49 -3.49
C TYR A 312 -24.78 0.78 -2.03
N ILE A 313 -24.32 -0.07 -1.11
CA ILE A 313 -24.54 0.10 0.33
C ILE A 313 -23.92 1.40 0.82
N LYS A 314 -22.72 1.74 0.34
CA LYS A 314 -22.04 2.99 0.69
C LYS A 314 -22.82 4.21 0.20
N LYS A 315 -23.39 4.18 -1.00
CA LYS A 315 -24.20 5.27 -1.57
C LYS A 315 -25.46 5.50 -0.75
N ASN A 316 -26.15 4.45 -0.34
CA ASN A 316 -27.37 4.54 0.45
C ASN A 316 -27.10 4.94 1.90
N GLY A 317 -26.03 4.45 2.52
CA GLY A 317 -25.60 4.86 3.86
C GLY A 317 -25.16 6.34 3.94
N SER A 318 -24.64 6.92 2.86
CA SER A 318 -24.37 8.35 2.78
C SER A 318 -25.66 9.18 2.70
N LYS A 319 -26.61 8.75 1.86
CA LYS A 319 -27.93 9.43 1.74
C LYS A 319 -28.72 9.45 3.05
N SER A 320 -28.65 8.37 3.83
CA SER A 320 -29.30 8.28 5.14
C SER A 320 -28.67 9.24 6.17
N LYS A 321 -27.36 9.48 6.11
CA LYS A 321 -26.68 10.45 6.99
C LYS A 321 -26.96 11.90 6.61
N ASP A 322 -27.05 12.20 5.32
CA ASP A 322 -27.38 13.53 4.82
C ASP A 322 -28.85 13.89 5.09
N ALA A 323 -29.75 12.88 5.10
CA ALA A 323 -31.16 13.05 5.46
C ALA A 323 -31.39 13.21 6.97
N ALA A 324 -30.48 12.63 7.80
CA ALA A 324 -30.54 12.73 9.27
C ALA A 324 -29.80 13.93 9.85
N ALA A 325 -29.08 14.71 9.05
CA ALA A 325 -28.46 15.95 9.48
C ALA A 325 -29.53 17.03 9.68
N PRO A 326 -29.73 17.62 10.89
CA PRO A 326 -30.72 18.65 11.09
C PRO A 326 -30.42 19.83 10.16
N LYS A 327 -31.40 20.21 9.34
CA LYS A 327 -31.35 21.41 8.53
C LYS A 327 -31.08 22.58 9.47
N LYS A 328 -29.89 23.13 9.48
CA LYS A 328 -29.57 24.38 10.17
C LYS A 328 -30.50 25.44 9.57
N SER A 329 -31.52 25.82 10.32
CA SER A 329 -32.41 26.90 9.95
C SER A 329 -31.59 28.22 9.89
N HIS A 330 -31.67 28.89 8.77
CA HIS A 330 -30.99 30.14 8.47
C HIS A 330 -31.47 31.35 9.33
N SER A 331 -32.28 31.11 10.40
CA SER A 331 -32.91 32.16 11.18
C SER A 331 -32.14 32.63 12.42
N SER A 332 -31.00 32.01 12.78
CA SER A 332 -30.28 32.37 14.02
C SER A 332 -29.02 33.20 13.84
N GLN A 333 -28.64 33.55 12.60
CA GLN A 333 -27.47 34.42 12.39
C GLN A 333 -27.81 35.95 12.46
N HIS A 334 -29.06 36.33 12.18
CA HIS A 334 -29.46 37.73 12.28
C HIS A 334 -29.69 38.20 13.72
N VAL A 335 -30.04 37.33 14.65
CA VAL A 335 -30.29 37.68 16.05
C VAL A 335 -28.99 37.82 16.86
N LYS A 336 -27.93 37.06 16.50
CA LYS A 336 -26.61 37.19 17.19
C LYS A 336 -25.82 38.41 16.78
N ALA A 337 -25.98 38.92 15.57
CA ALA A 337 -25.32 40.13 15.11
C ALA A 337 -25.93 41.40 15.75
N HIS A 338 -27.24 41.39 16.05
CA HIS A 338 -27.91 42.54 16.70
C HIS A 338 -27.59 42.62 18.19
N ASN A 339 -27.40 41.51 18.88
CA ASN A 339 -27.06 41.51 20.30
C ASN A 339 -25.57 41.78 20.59
N SER A 340 -24.66 41.58 19.64
CA SER A 340 -23.25 41.92 19.80
C SER A 340 -22.99 43.44 19.58
N LEU A 341 -23.79 44.10 18.76
CA LEU A 341 -23.71 45.55 18.55
C LEU A 341 -24.31 46.35 19.72
N SER A 342 -25.33 45.83 20.40
CA SER A 342 -25.90 46.47 21.60
C SER A 342 -25.00 46.31 22.84
N ALA A 343 -24.20 45.23 22.93
CA ALA A 343 -23.25 45.01 24.03
C ALA A 343 -21.99 45.89 23.91
N LEU A 344 -21.54 46.20 22.70
CA LEU A 344 -20.39 47.08 22.47
C LEU A 344 -20.72 48.57 22.73
N ASN A 345 -21.98 48.96 22.53
CA ASN A 345 -22.40 50.35 22.76
C ASN A 345 -22.68 50.69 24.25
N SER A 346 -22.88 49.68 25.12
CA SER A 346 -23.05 49.86 26.55
C SER A 346 -21.74 49.87 27.35
N GLN A 347 -20.62 49.39 26.76
CA GLN A 347 -19.29 49.48 27.39
C GLN A 347 -18.55 50.80 27.11
N SER A 348 -18.96 51.55 26.08
CA SER A 348 -18.35 52.86 25.77
C SER A 348 -18.78 54.01 26.67
N LEU A 349 -19.80 53.83 27.53
CA LEU A 349 -20.34 54.89 28.39
C LEU A 349 -19.99 54.77 29.88
N ARG A 350 -19.12 53.83 30.24
CA ARG A 350 -18.59 53.75 31.64
C ARG A 350 -17.05 53.76 31.60
N GLY A 351 -16.50 54.82 31.11
CA GLY A 351 -15.09 55.13 31.25
C GLY A 351 -14.93 56.31 32.17
N GLY A 352 -14.20 56.12 33.21
CA GLY A 352 -13.79 57.26 34.07
C GLY A 352 -13.12 56.83 35.35
N HIS A 353 -11.87 57.13 35.41
CA HIS A 353 -11.06 57.39 36.61
C HIS A 353 -10.20 56.36 37.26
N TYR A 354 -8.91 56.68 37.14
CA TYR A 354 -7.80 56.54 38.15
C TYR A 354 -7.33 55.18 38.54
N ASN A 355 -6.07 54.87 38.74
CA ASN A 355 -4.85 55.59 39.12
C ASN A 355 -3.64 54.67 38.88
N TYR A 356 -2.52 55.22 38.46
CA TYR A 356 -1.20 54.68 38.72
C TYR A 356 -0.80 54.79 40.17
N PRO A 357 0.04 53.92 40.70
CA PRO A 357 1.31 54.44 41.24
C PRO A 357 2.54 53.67 40.75
N LEU A 358 3.56 54.47 40.60
CA LEU A 358 4.99 54.18 40.42
C LEU A 358 5.62 53.59 41.69
N SER A 359 6.84 53.10 41.48
CA SER A 359 7.93 52.81 42.44
C SER A 359 7.91 51.37 43.00
N SER A 360 9.03 50.70 43.14
CA SER A 360 10.48 51.00 43.24
C SER A 360 11.26 49.69 43.03
N VAL A 361 12.29 49.71 42.22
CA VAL A 361 13.68 49.50 42.59
C VAL A 361 13.86 48.77 43.93
N ASP A 362 14.38 47.55 43.91
CA ASP A 362 15.64 47.30 44.61
C ASP A 362 16.40 46.05 44.07
N LYS A 363 17.70 46.22 44.15
CA LYS A 363 18.81 45.33 43.82
C LYS A 363 19.04 44.34 44.96
N THR A 364 19.86 43.36 44.58
CA THR A 364 20.74 42.50 45.41
C THR A 364 20.21 41.09 45.69
N ALA A 365 20.81 40.13 45.11
CA ALA A 365 21.92 39.24 45.44
C ALA A 365 21.97 38.12 44.40
#